data_72adbd17839a1a9ed41a3fd412b57a16
#
_entry.id   72adbd17839a1a9ed41a3fd412b57a16
#
_cell.length_a   1.000
_cell.length_b   1.000
_cell.length_c   1.000
_cell.angle_alpha   90.00
_cell.angle_beta   90.00
_cell.angle_gamma   90.00
#
_symmetry.space_group_name_H-M   'P 1'
#
loop_
_entity.id
_entity.type
_entity.pdbx_description
1 polymer ?
#
loop_
_entity_poly.entity_id
_entity_poly.type
_entity_poly.pdbx_seq_one_letter_code
_entity_poly.pdbx_strand_id
1 'polypeptide(L)'
;IVNLNKKTFISLGMWEKKELPLEKRENIDYLWCKSKYPTTNDDLKNFPKNFKDTDYAGYSDHNIGIDMALLAISRGARIIEKHFTLDKTSTVIRDHVLSAEPEEFSDLVNIGRSIYEKIKFGI
;
A
#
# COMPACT_ATOMS: atom_id res chain seq x y z
N ILE A 1 -5.98 1.64 -20.85
CA ILE A 1 -6.45 2.17 -19.56
C ILE A 1 -5.97 3.59 -19.37
N VAL A 2 -4.65 3.86 -19.40
CA VAL A 2 -4.09 5.22 -19.19
C VAL A 2 -4.62 6.29 -20.15
N ASN A 3 -5.00 5.92 -21.36
CA ASN A 3 -5.56 6.84 -22.34
C ASN A 3 -7.04 7.21 -22.10
N LEU A 4 -7.69 6.55 -21.13
CA LEU A 4 -9.08 6.85 -20.76
C LEU A 4 -9.21 8.03 -19.79
N ASN A 5 -8.09 8.68 -19.43
CA ASN A 5 -8.04 9.79 -18.47
C ASN A 5 -8.72 9.48 -17.13
N LYS A 6 -8.68 8.21 -16.71
CA LYS A 6 -9.20 7.76 -15.41
C LYS A 6 -8.08 7.69 -14.39
N LYS A 7 -8.40 7.94 -13.12
CA LYS A 7 -7.45 7.75 -12.03
C LYS A 7 -6.97 6.29 -12.03
N THR A 8 -5.66 6.10 -12.11
CA THR A 8 -5.03 4.80 -12.26
C THR A 8 -3.96 4.63 -11.17
N PHE A 9 -4.02 3.52 -10.45
CA PHE A 9 -2.99 3.10 -9.50
C PHE A 9 -2.18 1.96 -10.12
N ILE A 10 -0.84 2.06 -10.05
CA ILE A 10 0.07 1.07 -10.60
C ILE A 10 0.99 0.58 -9.49
N SER A 11 0.80 -0.67 -9.07
CA SER A 11 1.70 -1.35 -8.13
C SER A 11 2.95 -1.87 -8.84
N LEU A 12 4.15 -1.57 -8.31
CA LEU A 12 5.42 -1.91 -8.93
C LEU A 12 6.15 -3.09 -8.25
N GLY A 13 5.40 -4.06 -7.70
CA GLY A 13 5.94 -5.18 -6.92
C GLY A 13 6.89 -6.12 -7.67
N MET A 14 6.79 -6.20 -8.98
CA MET A 14 7.67 -7.01 -9.85
C MET A 14 8.44 -6.15 -10.87
N TRP A 15 8.46 -4.84 -10.69
CA TRP A 15 9.18 -3.92 -11.57
C TRP A 15 10.61 -3.73 -11.06
N GLU A 16 11.58 -4.21 -11.84
CA GLU A 16 13.00 -4.22 -11.44
C GLU A 16 13.81 -3.05 -12.03
N LYS A 17 13.20 -2.26 -12.93
CA LYS A 17 13.86 -1.12 -13.54
C LYS A 17 13.83 0.10 -12.61
N LYS A 18 14.84 0.98 -12.75
CA LYS A 18 14.90 2.24 -12.00
C LYS A 18 13.90 3.28 -12.51
N GLU A 19 13.68 3.30 -13.83
CA GLU A 19 12.74 4.23 -14.46
C GLU A 19 11.31 3.74 -14.26
N LEU A 20 10.38 4.67 -14.11
CA LEU A 20 8.95 4.37 -14.06
C LEU A 20 8.49 3.77 -15.41
N PRO A 21 7.51 2.85 -15.42
CA PRO A 21 7.05 2.20 -16.65
C PRO A 21 6.36 3.17 -17.63
N LEU A 22 5.85 4.28 -17.13
CA LEU A 22 5.20 5.33 -17.91
C LEU A 22 5.65 6.70 -17.40
N GLU A 23 5.59 7.71 -18.27
CA GLU A 23 5.79 9.10 -17.86
C GLU A 23 4.78 9.50 -16.76
N LYS A 24 5.22 10.39 -15.86
CA LYS A 24 4.36 10.95 -14.82
C LYS A 24 3.17 11.67 -15.45
N ARG A 25 1.96 11.35 -14.98
CA ARG A 25 0.70 11.99 -15.37
C ARG A 25 -0.15 12.21 -14.12
N GLU A 26 -0.98 13.24 -14.12
CA GLU A 26 -1.87 13.58 -12.98
C GLU A 26 -2.85 12.46 -12.63
N ASN A 27 -3.24 11.66 -13.61
CA ASN A 27 -4.16 10.54 -13.42
C ASN A 27 -3.48 9.23 -13.02
N ILE A 28 -2.14 9.19 -12.88
CA ILE A 28 -1.39 7.98 -12.51
C ILE A 28 -0.69 8.19 -11.19
N ASP A 29 -0.94 7.30 -10.24
CA ASP A 29 -0.17 7.16 -9.00
C ASP A 29 0.49 5.78 -8.94
N TYR A 30 1.76 5.76 -8.54
CA TYR A 30 2.50 4.52 -8.32
C TYR A 30 2.43 4.11 -6.86
N LEU A 31 2.28 2.80 -6.62
CA LEU A 31 2.32 2.21 -5.29
C LEU A 31 3.59 1.38 -5.14
N TRP A 32 4.32 1.62 -4.05
CA TRP A 32 5.39 0.71 -3.66
C TRP A 32 4.76 -0.63 -3.28
N CYS A 33 5.37 -1.71 -3.72
CA CYS A 33 4.84 -3.05 -3.51
C CYS A 33 6.00 -4.06 -3.44
N LYS A 34 5.79 -5.13 -2.70
CA LYS A 34 6.59 -6.35 -2.77
C LYS A 34 5.68 -7.51 -3.11
N SER A 35 5.82 -8.06 -4.33
CA SER A 35 4.99 -9.18 -4.79
C SER A 35 5.45 -10.50 -4.19
N LYS A 36 5.23 -10.66 -2.88
CA LYS A 36 5.41 -11.87 -2.11
C LYS A 36 4.25 -12.03 -1.12
N TYR A 37 3.71 -13.22 -0.98
CA TYR A 37 2.42 -13.51 -0.32
C TYR A 37 2.58 -14.63 0.72
N PRO A 38 2.63 -14.33 2.03
CA PRO A 38 2.75 -13.01 2.63
C PRO A 38 4.16 -12.41 2.49
N THR A 39 4.27 -11.08 2.61
CA THR A 39 5.54 -10.38 2.72
C THR A 39 6.09 -10.52 4.14
N THR A 40 7.40 -10.65 4.29
CA THR A 40 8.10 -10.71 5.57
C THR A 40 8.97 -9.47 5.79
N ASN A 41 9.45 -9.27 7.04
CA ASN A 41 10.33 -8.13 7.35
C ASN A 41 11.61 -8.08 6.50
N ASP A 42 12.17 -9.24 6.13
CA ASP A 42 13.34 -9.30 5.25
C ASP A 42 13.08 -8.79 3.84
N ASP A 43 11.84 -8.95 3.37
CA ASP A 43 11.42 -8.47 2.06
C ASP A 43 11.23 -6.95 2.02
N LEU A 44 11.13 -6.31 3.19
CA LEU A 44 10.83 -4.89 3.38
C LEU A 44 12.07 -4.01 3.62
N LYS A 45 13.29 -4.54 3.44
CA LYS A 45 14.54 -3.79 3.70
C LYS A 45 14.63 -2.47 2.93
N ASN A 46 14.04 -2.40 1.74
CA ASN A 46 14.01 -1.21 0.88
C ASN A 46 12.70 -0.43 0.98
N PHE A 47 11.87 -0.70 2.00
CA PHE A 47 10.63 0.02 2.22
C PHE A 47 10.89 1.52 2.41
N PRO A 48 10.15 2.43 1.76
CA PRO A 48 10.38 3.86 1.85
C PRO A 48 10.43 4.37 3.30
N LYS A 49 11.47 5.11 3.64
CA LYS A 49 11.55 5.81 4.94
C LYS A 49 10.68 7.06 4.96
N ASN A 50 10.48 7.68 3.80
CA ASN A 50 9.60 8.81 3.58
C ASN A 50 9.06 8.73 2.15
N PHE A 51 7.76 8.59 2.00
CA PHE A 51 7.12 8.49 0.67
C PHE A 51 7.22 9.79 -0.14
N LYS A 52 7.33 10.95 0.54
CA LYS A 52 7.48 12.25 -0.15
C LYS A 52 8.79 12.36 -0.94
N ASP A 53 9.80 11.58 -0.58
CA ASP A 53 11.13 11.57 -1.24
C ASP A 53 11.21 10.51 -2.35
N THR A 54 10.07 9.93 -2.73
CA THR A 54 9.96 8.87 -3.74
C THR A 54 8.93 9.22 -4.81
N ASP A 55 8.90 8.42 -5.86
CA ASP A 55 7.86 8.50 -6.90
C ASP A 55 6.56 7.77 -6.51
N TYR A 56 6.51 7.17 -5.31
CA TYR A 56 5.36 6.41 -4.85
C TYR A 56 4.39 7.28 -4.06
N ALA A 57 3.12 7.27 -4.46
CA ALA A 57 2.04 7.94 -3.74
C ALA A 57 1.53 7.10 -2.55
N GLY A 58 1.84 5.81 -2.54
CA GLY A 58 1.34 4.91 -1.53
C GLY A 58 1.94 3.51 -1.56
N TYR A 59 1.29 2.60 -0.86
CA TYR A 59 1.74 1.25 -0.60
C TYR A 59 0.66 0.21 -0.91
N SER A 60 1.03 -0.83 -1.64
CA SER A 60 0.25 -2.05 -1.87
C SER A 60 0.76 -3.11 -0.89
N ASP A 61 -0.06 -3.42 0.12
CA ASP A 61 0.31 -4.16 1.33
C ASP A 61 -0.05 -5.65 1.22
N HIS A 62 0.97 -6.50 1.26
CA HIS A 62 0.86 -7.96 1.30
C HIS A 62 1.33 -8.57 2.64
N ASN A 63 1.47 -7.77 3.68
CA ASN A 63 1.76 -8.26 5.03
C ASN A 63 0.50 -8.76 5.72
N ILE A 64 0.70 -9.64 6.69
CA ILE A 64 -0.34 -10.03 7.64
C ILE A 64 -0.54 -8.86 8.62
N GLY A 65 -1.79 -8.54 8.95
CA GLY A 65 -2.12 -7.42 9.83
C GLY A 65 -2.18 -6.06 9.11
N ILE A 66 -2.25 -4.98 9.86
CA ILE A 66 -2.42 -3.61 9.36
C ILE A 66 -1.26 -2.67 9.73
N ASP A 67 -0.30 -3.15 10.49
CA ASP A 67 0.81 -2.39 11.03
C ASP A 67 1.70 -1.76 9.95
N MET A 68 2.01 -2.51 8.87
CA MET A 68 2.81 -1.97 7.77
C MET A 68 2.07 -0.91 6.96
N ALA A 69 0.76 -1.05 6.79
CA ALA A 69 -0.07 -0.01 6.17
C ALA A 69 -0.08 1.27 7.01
N LEU A 70 -0.23 1.16 8.34
CA LEU A 70 -0.14 2.29 9.26
C LEU A 70 1.25 2.94 9.28
N LEU A 71 2.31 2.14 9.23
CA LEU A 71 3.69 2.62 9.09
C LEU A 71 3.88 3.38 7.77
N ALA A 72 3.33 2.88 6.66
CA ALA A 72 3.37 3.59 5.38
C ALA A 72 2.69 4.96 5.48
N ILE A 73 1.51 5.04 6.09
CA ILE A 73 0.79 6.31 6.31
C ILE A 73 1.64 7.26 7.15
N SER A 74 2.23 6.79 8.25
CA SER A 74 3.10 7.61 9.11
C SER A 74 4.33 8.14 8.39
N ARG A 75 4.77 7.44 7.35
CA ARG A 75 5.87 7.83 6.45
C ARG A 75 5.42 8.63 5.23
N GLY A 76 4.17 9.08 5.19
CA GLY A 76 3.64 9.98 4.18
C GLY A 76 2.97 9.33 2.98
N ALA A 77 2.72 8.01 3.01
CA ALA A 77 1.88 7.36 2.00
C ALA A 77 0.44 7.92 2.08
N ARG A 78 -0.14 8.24 0.93
CA ARG A 78 -1.51 8.79 0.82
C ARG A 78 -2.52 7.76 0.33
N ILE A 79 -2.03 6.66 -0.21
CA ILE A 79 -2.83 5.59 -0.79
C ILE A 79 -2.37 4.28 -0.18
N ILE A 80 -3.31 3.51 0.34
CA ILE A 80 -3.08 2.14 0.79
C ILE A 80 -4.01 1.22 0.00
N GLU A 81 -3.43 0.20 -0.58
CA GLU A 81 -4.12 -0.95 -1.16
C GLU A 81 -3.86 -2.16 -0.27
N LYS A 82 -4.92 -2.88 0.08
CA LYS A 82 -4.82 -4.08 0.89
C LYS A 82 -5.87 -5.11 0.49
N HIS A 83 -5.47 -6.37 0.44
CA HIS A 83 -6.41 -7.47 0.26
C HIS A 83 -7.48 -7.47 1.34
N PHE A 84 -8.71 -7.79 0.96
CA PHE A 84 -9.87 -7.83 1.82
C PHE A 84 -10.54 -9.21 1.76
N THR A 85 -10.95 -9.73 2.91
CA THR A 85 -11.71 -10.98 2.99
C THR A 85 -12.77 -10.89 4.10
N LEU A 86 -13.79 -11.71 3.99
CA LEU A 86 -14.77 -11.90 5.07
C LEU A 86 -14.34 -13.01 6.04
N ASP A 87 -13.39 -13.85 5.67
CA ASP A 87 -12.94 -14.99 6.48
C ASP A 87 -11.47 -15.34 6.15
N LYS A 88 -10.56 -15.00 7.06
CA LYS A 88 -9.13 -15.34 6.96
C LYS A 88 -8.85 -16.82 7.13
N THR A 89 -9.76 -17.57 7.72
CA THR A 89 -9.57 -19.02 7.95
C THR A 89 -9.82 -19.84 6.69
N SER A 90 -10.41 -19.21 5.65
CA SER A 90 -10.63 -19.85 4.37
C SER A 90 -9.30 -20.23 3.70
N THR A 91 -9.16 -21.48 3.33
CA THR A 91 -7.97 -22.01 2.63
C THR A 91 -8.17 -22.14 1.12
N VAL A 92 -9.31 -21.68 0.60
CA VAL A 92 -9.65 -21.75 -0.84
C VAL A 92 -8.68 -20.92 -1.67
N ILE A 93 -8.28 -19.74 -1.16
CA ILE A 93 -7.30 -18.87 -1.78
C ILE A 93 -6.25 -18.51 -0.72
N ARG A 94 -4.97 -18.68 -1.04
CA ARG A 94 -3.85 -18.39 -0.12
C ARG A 94 -3.82 -16.94 0.38
N ASP A 95 -4.41 -16.01 -0.37
CA ASP A 95 -4.36 -14.58 -0.07
C ASP A 95 -5.31 -14.19 1.08
N HIS A 96 -6.22 -15.08 1.50
CA HIS A 96 -7.09 -14.82 2.65
C HIS A 96 -6.29 -14.53 3.94
N VAL A 97 -5.18 -15.22 4.17
CA VAL A 97 -4.39 -15.09 5.40
C VAL A 97 -3.77 -13.69 5.58
N LEU A 98 -3.41 -13.02 4.48
CA LEU A 98 -2.82 -11.67 4.50
C LEU A 98 -3.86 -10.56 4.30
N SER A 99 -5.11 -10.93 3.99
CA SER A 99 -6.20 -9.99 3.80
C SER A 99 -6.67 -9.38 5.14
N ALA A 100 -7.18 -8.17 5.09
CA ALA A 100 -7.88 -7.58 6.23
C ALA A 100 -9.34 -8.04 6.25
N GLU A 101 -9.83 -8.44 7.41
CA GLU A 101 -11.26 -8.62 7.66
C GLU A 101 -11.95 -7.27 7.90
N PRO A 102 -13.30 -7.20 7.87
CA PRO A 102 -14.03 -5.92 7.97
C PRO A 102 -13.63 -5.06 9.17
N GLU A 103 -13.42 -5.67 10.35
CA GLU A 103 -13.03 -4.97 11.57
C GLU A 103 -11.62 -4.42 11.47
N GLU A 104 -10.65 -5.22 11.03
CA GLU A 104 -9.26 -4.77 10.82
C GLU A 104 -9.19 -3.66 9.75
N PHE A 105 -10.00 -3.76 8.69
CA PHE A 105 -10.03 -2.72 7.65
C PHE A 105 -10.62 -1.42 8.18
N SER A 106 -11.66 -1.50 9.04
CA SER A 106 -12.21 -0.35 9.75
C SER A 106 -11.17 0.31 10.64
N ASP A 107 -10.41 -0.48 11.41
CA ASP A 107 -9.32 0.01 12.26
C ASP A 107 -8.22 0.68 11.43
N LEU A 108 -7.81 0.07 10.32
CA LEU A 108 -6.84 0.66 9.40
C LEU A 108 -7.30 2.04 8.92
N VAL A 109 -8.56 2.17 8.52
CA VAL A 109 -9.11 3.45 8.02
C VAL A 109 -9.15 4.50 9.14
N ASN A 110 -9.66 4.14 10.33
CA ASN A 110 -9.85 5.08 11.43
C ASN A 110 -8.51 5.55 12.00
N ILE A 111 -7.60 4.62 12.29
CA ILE A 111 -6.27 4.93 12.83
C ILE A 111 -5.43 5.65 11.76
N GLY A 112 -5.48 5.18 10.51
CA GLY A 112 -4.73 5.77 9.40
C GLY A 112 -5.13 7.23 9.15
N ARG A 113 -6.42 7.54 9.15
CA ARG A 113 -6.91 8.92 9.03
C ARG A 113 -6.46 9.78 10.22
N SER A 114 -6.52 9.25 11.43
CA SER A 114 -6.04 9.95 12.63
C SER A 114 -4.54 10.26 12.55
N ILE A 115 -3.71 9.33 12.09
CA ILE A 115 -2.27 9.54 11.86
C ILE A 115 -2.07 10.61 10.79
N TYR A 116 -2.76 10.51 9.66
CA TYR A 116 -2.63 11.46 8.55
C TYR A 116 -2.95 12.89 8.97
N GLU A 117 -4.02 13.10 9.75
CA GLU A 117 -4.37 14.44 10.25
C GLU A 117 -3.27 15.00 11.17
N LYS A 118 -2.65 14.18 12.04
CA LYS A 118 -1.54 14.60 12.88
C LYS A 118 -0.33 15.04 12.05
N ILE A 119 0.03 14.28 11.04
CA ILE A 119 1.13 14.61 10.12
C ILE A 119 0.84 15.92 9.38
N LYS A 120 -0.40 16.14 8.95
CA LYS A 120 -0.83 17.36 8.29
C LYS A 120 -0.69 18.60 9.19
N PHE A 121 -0.87 18.44 10.50
CA PHE A 121 -0.64 19.48 11.50
C PHE A 121 0.84 19.63 11.91
N GLY A 122 1.76 18.87 11.34
CA GLY A 122 3.19 18.98 11.62
C GLY A 122 3.65 18.26 12.89
N ILE A 123 2.84 17.32 13.36
CA ILE A 123 3.19 16.47 14.52
C ILE A 123 4.06 15.31 14.07
#